data_029754b37b7239cb9212116ee8894a5d
#
_entry.id   029754b37b7239cb9212116ee8894a5d
#
_cell.length_a   1.000
_cell.length_b   1.000
_cell.length_c   1.000
_cell.angle_alpha   90.00
_cell.angle_beta   90.00
_cell.angle_gamma   90.00
#
_symmetry.space_group_name_H-M   'P 1'
#
loop_
_entity.id
_entity.type
_entity.pdbx_description
1 polymer ?
#
loop_
_entity_poly.entity_id
_entity_poly.type
_entity_poly.pdbx_seq_one_letter_code
_entity_poly.pdbx_strand_id
1 'polypeptide(L)'
;SLESMPNSFKNIKDIQKVFAHCYFNSNQTDEVFKKLTTDSKINYSRYYFFHANYLISKGKEKKGKEVLESSLNLHPTNLILNQLQTNLSQKQTTTNNEFDCRKTNHVIAEILYIIANGLSSRTNYVVSNFYLNLAKYLNPDFLSFDTLYAENFEAIKKYSEAKKIYKKIKKIGSNYDWHSSKRISFILKEQGKKNEAIDYLKKYFLNIKN
;
A
#
# COMPACT_ATOMS: atom_id res chain seq x y z
N SER A 1 -19.67 20.06 8.44
CA SER A 1 -18.90 20.12 7.18
C SER A 1 -17.46 19.72 7.42
N LEU A 2 -16.72 19.30 6.39
CA LEU A 2 -15.29 18.96 6.52
C LEU A 2 -14.46 20.17 6.99
N GLU A 3 -14.92 21.38 6.78
CA GLU A 3 -14.25 22.63 7.16
C GLU A 3 -14.31 22.91 8.66
N SER A 4 -15.27 22.33 9.38
CA SER A 4 -15.44 22.51 10.82
C SER A 4 -14.62 21.53 11.67
N MET A 5 -13.84 20.62 11.07
CA MET A 5 -13.02 19.67 11.80
C MET A 5 -11.81 20.36 12.45
N PRO A 6 -11.45 19.99 13.69
CA PRO A 6 -10.24 20.50 14.36
C PRO A 6 -8.96 20.25 13.53
N ASN A 7 -7.98 21.14 13.68
CA ASN A 7 -6.68 21.03 12.97
C ASN A 7 -5.93 19.73 13.27
N SER A 8 -6.17 19.07 14.39
CA SER A 8 -5.61 17.76 14.73
C SER A 8 -6.02 16.63 13.75
N PHE A 9 -7.11 16.83 13.01
CA PHE A 9 -7.62 15.89 11.99
C PHE A 9 -7.37 16.37 10.55
N LYS A 10 -6.52 17.39 10.36
CA LYS A 10 -6.24 17.97 9.04
C LYS A 10 -5.89 16.93 8.00
N ASN A 11 -5.07 15.95 8.37
CA ASN A 11 -4.62 14.90 7.44
C ASN A 11 -5.77 14.03 6.95
N ILE A 12 -6.67 13.64 7.85
CA ILE A 12 -7.86 12.84 7.48
C ILE A 12 -8.78 13.68 6.59
N LYS A 13 -8.95 14.96 6.91
CA LYS A 13 -9.76 15.90 6.12
C LYS A 13 -9.23 16.04 4.70
N ASP A 14 -7.92 16.23 4.53
CA ASP A 14 -7.31 16.39 3.21
C ASP A 14 -7.44 15.12 2.37
N ILE A 15 -7.29 13.95 2.98
CA ILE A 15 -7.51 12.65 2.34
C ILE A 15 -8.98 12.46 1.95
N GLN A 16 -9.91 12.75 2.85
CA GLN A 16 -11.35 12.67 2.54
C GLN A 16 -11.73 13.61 1.40
N LYS A 17 -11.15 14.81 1.35
CA LYS A 17 -11.36 15.77 0.26
C LYS A 17 -10.92 15.19 -1.08
N VAL A 18 -9.72 14.58 -1.14
CA VAL A 18 -9.21 13.93 -2.35
C VAL A 18 -10.16 12.82 -2.81
N PHE A 19 -10.59 11.95 -1.91
CA PHE A 19 -11.50 10.87 -2.26
C PHE A 19 -12.89 11.36 -2.66
N ALA A 20 -13.41 12.43 -2.04
CA ALA A 20 -14.66 13.05 -2.46
C ALA A 20 -14.58 13.58 -3.89
N HIS A 21 -13.52 14.33 -4.24
CA HIS A 21 -13.31 14.79 -5.61
C HIS A 21 -13.17 13.65 -6.61
N CYS A 22 -12.47 12.58 -6.23
CA CYS A 22 -12.31 11.39 -7.07
C CYS A 22 -13.65 10.65 -7.24
N TYR A 23 -14.41 10.46 -6.18
CA TYR A 23 -15.72 9.80 -6.19
C TYR A 23 -16.69 10.47 -7.15
N PHE A 24 -16.82 11.79 -7.04
CA PHE A 24 -17.68 12.59 -7.92
C PHE A 24 -17.07 12.90 -9.29
N ASN A 25 -15.89 12.35 -9.60
CA ASN A 25 -15.18 12.58 -10.85
C ASN A 25 -15.02 14.08 -11.18
N SER A 26 -14.72 14.89 -10.17
CA SER A 26 -14.54 16.33 -10.29
C SER A 26 -13.35 16.65 -11.21
N ASN A 27 -13.46 17.74 -11.98
CA ASN A 27 -12.36 18.27 -12.78
C ASN A 27 -11.15 18.74 -11.92
N GLN A 28 -11.35 18.97 -10.61
CA GLN A 28 -10.31 19.36 -9.65
C GLN A 28 -9.56 18.16 -9.04
N THR A 29 -9.95 16.91 -9.37
CA THR A 29 -9.36 15.71 -8.76
C THR A 29 -7.84 15.68 -8.90
N ASP A 30 -7.27 15.98 -10.06
CA ASP A 30 -5.83 16.04 -10.30
C ASP A 30 -5.13 17.08 -9.40
N GLU A 31 -5.72 18.25 -9.27
CA GLU A 31 -5.20 19.34 -8.44
C GLU A 31 -5.19 19.00 -6.95
N VAL A 32 -6.29 18.42 -6.44
CA VAL A 32 -6.36 18.07 -5.01
C VAL A 32 -5.41 16.93 -4.65
N PHE A 33 -5.15 15.96 -5.56
CA PHE A 33 -4.11 14.96 -5.36
C PHE A 33 -2.72 15.60 -5.30
N LYS A 34 -2.39 16.50 -6.23
CA LYS A 34 -1.12 17.23 -6.23
C LYS A 34 -0.93 18.01 -4.94
N LYS A 35 -1.95 18.75 -4.51
CA LYS A 35 -1.89 19.52 -3.26
C LYS A 35 -1.64 18.64 -2.04
N LEU A 36 -2.29 17.46 -1.95
CA LEU A 36 -2.07 16.51 -0.87
C LEU A 36 -0.61 16.02 -0.83
N THR A 37 -0.05 15.67 -1.97
CA THR A 37 1.27 15.03 -2.06
C THR A 37 2.44 16.01 -1.97
N THR A 38 2.19 17.32 -2.12
CA THR A 38 3.24 18.37 -1.97
C THR A 38 3.47 18.79 -0.51
N ASP A 39 2.66 18.34 0.46
CA ASP A 39 2.90 18.62 1.88
C ASP A 39 4.07 17.75 2.39
N SER A 40 5.27 18.36 2.48
CA SER A 40 6.51 17.67 2.86
C SER A 40 6.56 17.18 4.31
N LYS A 41 5.63 17.59 5.17
CA LYS A 41 5.61 17.23 6.60
C LYS A 41 5.03 15.84 6.86
N ILE A 42 4.32 15.28 5.88
CA ILE A 42 3.59 14.01 6.02
C ILE A 42 3.98 13.08 4.88
N ASN A 43 4.21 11.81 5.20
CA ASN A 43 4.47 10.81 4.18
C ASN A 43 3.18 10.38 3.48
N TYR A 44 2.86 11.05 2.39
CA TYR A 44 1.75 10.71 1.51
C TYR A 44 2.15 9.80 0.33
N SER A 45 3.26 9.07 0.42
CA SER A 45 3.79 8.25 -0.67
C SER A 45 2.76 7.29 -1.28
N ARG A 46 1.85 6.75 -0.45
CA ARG A 46 0.74 5.89 -0.89
C ARG A 46 -0.24 6.62 -1.82
N TYR A 47 -0.43 7.93 -1.65
CA TYR A 47 -1.39 8.72 -2.44
C TYR A 47 -0.88 9.04 -3.84
N TYR A 48 0.42 8.99 -4.09
CA TYR A 48 0.97 9.02 -5.44
C TYR A 48 0.52 7.80 -6.25
N PHE A 49 0.45 6.63 -5.62
CA PHE A 49 -0.11 5.43 -6.26
C PHE A 49 -1.57 5.65 -6.68
N PHE A 50 -2.42 6.16 -5.80
CA PHE A 50 -3.82 6.42 -6.12
C PHE A 50 -3.97 7.48 -7.20
N HIS A 51 -3.14 8.52 -7.18
CA HIS A 51 -3.13 9.56 -8.20
C HIS A 51 -2.72 9.02 -9.57
N ALA A 52 -1.60 8.31 -9.66
CA ALA A 52 -1.14 7.69 -10.90
C ALA A 52 -2.20 6.72 -11.48
N ASN A 53 -2.76 5.85 -10.64
CA ASN A 53 -3.84 4.93 -11.02
C ASN A 53 -5.09 5.66 -11.54
N TYR A 54 -5.51 6.72 -10.85
CA TYR A 54 -6.63 7.54 -11.30
C TYR A 54 -6.37 8.13 -12.69
N LEU A 55 -5.20 8.71 -12.93
CA LEU A 55 -4.84 9.28 -14.23
C LEU A 55 -4.81 8.22 -15.34
N ILE A 56 -4.21 7.07 -15.08
CA ILE A 56 -4.16 5.95 -16.02
C ILE A 56 -5.57 5.45 -16.34
N SER A 57 -6.44 5.29 -15.33
CA SER A 57 -7.83 4.85 -15.52
C SER A 57 -8.68 5.84 -16.35
N LYS A 58 -8.22 7.10 -16.45
CA LYS A 58 -8.83 8.15 -17.30
C LYS A 58 -8.18 8.25 -18.68
N GLY A 59 -7.35 7.30 -19.08
CA GLY A 59 -6.64 7.35 -20.37
C GLY A 59 -5.49 8.37 -20.41
N LYS A 60 -5.14 8.99 -19.28
CA LYS A 60 -4.04 9.96 -19.17
C LYS A 60 -2.73 9.24 -18.77
N GLU A 61 -2.38 8.17 -19.49
CA GLU A 61 -1.28 7.27 -19.15
C GLU A 61 0.05 8.00 -19.00
N LYS A 62 0.38 8.92 -19.92
CA LYS A 62 1.62 9.72 -19.86
C LYS A 62 1.73 10.49 -18.55
N LYS A 63 0.67 11.20 -18.14
CA LYS A 63 0.65 11.95 -16.87
C LYS A 63 0.74 11.02 -15.66
N GLY A 64 0.09 9.87 -15.70
CA GLY A 64 0.18 8.88 -14.64
C GLY A 64 1.60 8.34 -14.45
N LYS A 65 2.33 8.08 -15.55
CA LYS A 65 3.74 7.70 -15.52
C LYS A 65 4.64 8.81 -14.98
N GLU A 66 4.42 10.07 -15.38
CA GLU A 66 5.17 11.23 -14.86
C GLU A 66 5.00 11.38 -13.34
N VAL A 67 3.78 11.22 -12.82
CA VAL A 67 3.51 11.20 -11.37
C VAL A 67 4.25 10.05 -10.69
N LEU A 68 4.24 8.88 -11.27
CA LEU A 68 4.91 7.69 -10.71
C LEU A 68 6.43 7.87 -10.68
N GLU A 69 7.06 8.32 -11.77
CA GLU A 69 8.50 8.54 -11.85
C GLU A 69 8.96 9.60 -10.83
N SER A 70 8.28 10.75 -10.76
CA SER A 70 8.60 11.77 -9.77
C SER A 70 8.41 11.29 -8.34
N SER A 71 7.40 10.46 -8.07
CA SER A 71 7.18 9.88 -6.75
C SER A 71 8.24 8.85 -6.36
N LEU A 72 8.75 8.07 -7.30
CA LEU A 72 9.83 7.10 -7.06
C LEU A 72 11.18 7.78 -6.77
N ASN A 73 11.42 8.95 -7.36
CA ASN A 73 12.60 9.77 -7.01
C ASN A 73 12.56 10.23 -5.54
N LEU A 74 11.37 10.52 -5.00
CA LEU A 74 11.16 10.92 -3.61
C LEU A 74 11.08 9.72 -2.65
N HIS A 75 10.51 8.62 -3.11
CA HIS A 75 10.20 7.43 -2.31
C HIS A 75 10.68 6.13 -2.99
N PRO A 76 11.99 5.96 -3.23
CA PRO A 76 12.53 4.86 -4.05
C PRO A 76 12.28 3.46 -3.47
N THR A 77 12.00 3.35 -2.17
CA THR A 77 11.73 2.07 -1.49
C THR A 77 10.24 1.79 -1.28
N ASN A 78 9.36 2.66 -1.77
CA ASN A 78 7.92 2.45 -1.59
C ASN A 78 7.44 1.25 -2.41
N LEU A 79 6.91 0.24 -1.71
CA LEU A 79 6.60 -1.06 -2.29
C LEU A 79 5.50 -1.00 -3.36
N ILE A 80 4.41 -0.25 -3.09
CA ILE A 80 3.28 -0.17 -4.01
C ILE A 80 3.62 0.63 -5.28
N LEU A 81 4.46 1.67 -5.16
CA LEU A 81 4.93 2.46 -6.31
C LEU A 81 5.86 1.64 -7.20
N ASN A 82 6.82 0.92 -6.60
CA ASN A 82 7.73 0.05 -7.35
C ASN A 82 6.95 -1.08 -8.06
N GLN A 83 5.93 -1.64 -7.43
CA GLN A 83 5.12 -2.67 -8.08
C GLN A 83 4.31 -2.08 -9.24
N LEU A 84 3.73 -0.89 -9.08
CA LEU A 84 3.03 -0.20 -10.18
C LEU A 84 3.96 0.05 -11.37
N GLN A 85 5.20 0.50 -11.12
CA GLN A 85 6.20 0.71 -12.17
C GLN A 85 6.50 -0.61 -12.92
N THR A 86 6.70 -1.70 -12.17
CA THR A 86 6.96 -3.02 -12.76
C THR A 86 5.79 -3.47 -13.63
N ASN A 87 4.58 -3.34 -13.13
CA ASN A 87 3.38 -3.73 -13.86
C ASN A 87 3.24 -2.94 -15.19
N LEU A 88 3.47 -1.62 -15.15
CA LEU A 88 3.40 -0.77 -16.34
C LEU A 88 4.50 -1.10 -17.36
N SER A 89 5.71 -1.43 -16.90
CA SER A 89 6.82 -1.81 -17.80
C SER A 89 6.58 -3.15 -18.50
N GLN A 90 5.90 -4.08 -17.81
CA GLN A 90 5.55 -5.39 -18.36
C GLN A 90 4.28 -5.38 -19.21
N LYS A 91 3.69 -4.19 -19.46
CA LYS A 91 2.39 -4.05 -20.14
C LYS A 91 1.28 -4.92 -19.50
N GLN A 92 1.48 -5.32 -18.27
CA GLN A 92 0.40 -5.93 -17.50
C GLN A 92 -0.65 -4.86 -17.32
N THR A 93 -1.81 -5.07 -17.88
CA THR A 93 -2.96 -4.19 -17.67
C THR A 93 -3.30 -4.26 -16.19
N THR A 94 -2.72 -3.34 -15.42
CA THR A 94 -2.99 -3.16 -13.98
C THR A 94 -4.36 -2.55 -13.76
N THR A 95 -5.23 -2.70 -14.72
CA THR A 95 -6.65 -2.41 -14.64
C THR A 95 -7.40 -3.39 -13.73
N ASN A 96 -6.69 -4.28 -13.04
CA ASN A 96 -7.25 -4.91 -11.88
C ASN A 96 -7.54 -3.80 -10.87
N ASN A 97 -8.80 -3.42 -10.82
CA ASN A 97 -9.41 -2.42 -9.97
C ASN A 97 -9.25 -2.76 -8.47
N GLU A 98 -8.03 -3.02 -8.05
CA GLU A 98 -7.69 -3.29 -6.65
C GLU A 98 -8.13 -2.14 -5.76
N PHE A 99 -8.09 -0.91 -6.29
CA PHE A 99 -8.62 0.27 -5.64
C PHE A 99 -9.26 1.22 -6.66
N ASP A 100 -10.54 1.50 -6.48
CA ASP A 100 -11.30 2.50 -7.25
C ASP A 100 -11.97 3.47 -6.27
N CYS A 101 -11.55 4.73 -6.29
CA CYS A 101 -12.11 5.78 -5.43
C CYS A 101 -13.58 6.13 -5.75
N ARG A 102 -14.15 5.61 -6.85
CA ARG A 102 -15.59 5.73 -7.17
C ARG A 102 -16.43 4.67 -6.45
N LYS A 103 -15.81 3.70 -5.79
CA LYS A 103 -16.48 2.71 -4.97
C LYS A 103 -16.39 3.12 -3.50
N THR A 104 -17.53 3.40 -2.88
CA THR A 104 -17.59 3.85 -1.48
C THR A 104 -16.91 2.88 -0.51
N ASN A 105 -17.09 1.56 -0.71
CA ASN A 105 -16.46 0.55 0.12
C ASN A 105 -14.92 0.58 0.03
N HIS A 106 -14.33 0.88 -1.15
CA HIS A 106 -12.88 1.02 -1.30
C HIS A 106 -12.36 2.28 -0.57
N VAL A 107 -13.11 3.39 -0.64
CA VAL A 107 -12.76 4.62 0.08
C VAL A 107 -12.83 4.41 1.59
N ILE A 108 -13.89 3.79 2.10
CA ILE A 108 -14.03 3.47 3.52
C ILE A 108 -12.91 2.52 3.96
N ALA A 109 -12.58 1.51 3.16
CA ALA A 109 -11.47 0.60 3.44
C ALA A 109 -10.13 1.33 3.62
N GLU A 110 -9.85 2.32 2.76
CA GLU A 110 -8.62 3.11 2.88
C GLU A 110 -8.62 4.01 4.13
N ILE A 111 -9.75 4.59 4.50
CA ILE A 111 -9.88 5.36 5.76
C ILE A 111 -9.61 4.46 6.97
N LEU A 112 -10.15 3.24 6.99
CA LEU A 112 -9.88 2.26 8.05
C LEU A 112 -8.41 1.84 8.08
N TYR A 113 -7.77 1.71 6.91
CA TYR A 113 -6.33 1.46 6.81
C TYR A 113 -5.50 2.61 7.42
N ILE A 114 -5.87 3.87 7.20
CA ILE A 114 -5.18 5.02 7.79
C ILE A 114 -5.24 4.96 9.31
N ILE A 115 -6.41 4.64 9.87
CA ILE A 115 -6.58 4.46 11.32
C ILE A 115 -5.70 3.31 11.80
N ALA A 116 -5.72 2.17 11.11
CA ALA A 116 -4.91 1.01 11.45
C ALA A 116 -3.40 1.33 11.43
N ASN A 117 -2.94 2.06 10.41
CA ASN A 117 -1.54 2.47 10.29
C ASN A 117 -1.11 3.40 11.43
N GLY A 118 -1.97 4.36 11.81
CA GLY A 118 -1.74 5.23 12.96
C GLY A 118 -1.70 4.50 14.30
N LEU A 119 -2.50 3.45 14.46
CA LEU A 119 -2.49 2.58 15.64
C LEU A 119 -1.23 1.69 15.67
N SER A 120 -0.85 1.13 14.53
CA SER A 120 0.37 0.31 14.39
C SER A 120 1.62 1.13 14.73
N SER A 121 1.73 2.36 14.26
CA SER A 121 2.85 3.26 14.56
C SER A 121 2.96 3.59 16.06
N ARG A 122 1.88 3.43 16.82
CA ARG A 122 1.81 3.58 18.28
C ARG A 122 1.86 2.23 19.00
N THR A 123 2.31 1.17 18.32
CA THR A 123 2.44 -0.21 18.85
C THR A 123 1.12 -0.87 19.29
N ASN A 124 -0.02 -0.28 18.94
CA ASN A 124 -1.34 -0.87 19.23
C ASN A 124 -1.75 -1.86 18.12
N TYR A 125 -0.99 -2.93 17.97
CA TYR A 125 -1.11 -3.89 16.86
C TYR A 125 -2.43 -4.65 16.85
N VAL A 126 -3.00 -4.94 18.03
CA VAL A 126 -4.26 -5.71 18.13
C VAL A 126 -5.42 -4.90 17.57
N VAL A 127 -5.54 -3.63 17.99
CA VAL A 127 -6.61 -2.75 17.49
C VAL A 127 -6.34 -2.36 16.03
N SER A 128 -5.08 -2.17 15.63
CA SER A 128 -4.71 -2.00 14.22
C SER A 128 -5.21 -3.15 13.36
N ASN A 129 -4.98 -4.39 13.79
CA ASN A 129 -5.45 -5.59 13.08
C ASN A 129 -6.97 -5.69 12.99
N PHE A 130 -7.70 -5.20 13.99
CA PHE A 130 -9.16 -5.12 13.92
C PHE A 130 -9.60 -4.20 12.76
N TYR A 131 -9.05 -2.98 12.67
CA TYR A 131 -9.36 -2.05 11.57
C TYR A 131 -8.89 -2.58 10.21
N LEU A 132 -7.74 -3.27 10.15
CA LEU A 132 -7.28 -3.92 8.91
C LEU A 132 -8.23 -5.02 8.44
N ASN A 133 -8.81 -5.81 9.36
CA ASN A 133 -9.80 -6.81 8.99
C ASN A 133 -11.06 -6.18 8.39
N LEU A 134 -11.53 -5.05 8.95
CA LEU A 134 -12.64 -4.31 8.37
C LEU A 134 -12.30 -3.74 6.99
N ALA A 135 -11.09 -3.16 6.83
CA ALA A 135 -10.63 -2.66 5.54
C ALA A 135 -10.59 -3.77 4.48
N LYS A 136 -10.05 -4.94 4.84
CA LYS A 136 -10.00 -6.12 3.96
C LYS A 136 -11.37 -6.69 3.63
N TYR A 137 -12.32 -6.63 4.55
CA TYR A 137 -13.69 -7.03 4.28
C TYR A 137 -14.36 -6.12 3.24
N LEU A 138 -14.12 -4.81 3.32
CA LEU A 138 -14.68 -3.82 2.40
C LEU A 138 -13.99 -3.82 1.03
N ASN A 139 -12.71 -4.15 0.97
CA ASN A 139 -11.95 -4.26 -0.28
C ASN A 139 -10.98 -5.45 -0.23
N PRO A 140 -11.49 -6.69 -0.44
CA PRO A 140 -10.70 -7.92 -0.29
C PRO A 140 -9.61 -8.07 -1.36
N ASP A 141 -9.75 -7.40 -2.50
CA ASP A 141 -8.83 -7.51 -3.63
C ASP A 141 -7.60 -6.61 -3.47
N PHE A 142 -7.68 -5.60 -2.59
CA PHE A 142 -6.56 -4.70 -2.35
C PHE A 142 -5.57 -5.29 -1.34
N LEU A 143 -4.80 -6.27 -1.78
CA LEU A 143 -3.88 -7.04 -0.93
C LEU A 143 -2.78 -6.20 -0.27
N SER A 144 -2.59 -4.94 -0.68
CA SER A 144 -1.63 -4.04 -0.04
C SER A 144 -1.94 -3.77 1.45
N PHE A 145 -3.19 -3.97 1.90
CA PHE A 145 -3.54 -3.94 3.33
C PHE A 145 -2.88 -5.09 4.11
N ASP A 146 -2.68 -6.23 3.46
CA ASP A 146 -2.07 -7.40 4.07
C ASP A 146 -0.59 -7.19 4.46
N THR A 147 0.10 -6.21 3.86
CA THR A 147 1.49 -5.88 4.23
C THR A 147 1.57 -5.42 5.68
N LEU A 148 0.80 -4.39 6.04
CA LEU A 148 0.75 -3.90 7.43
C LEU A 148 0.22 -4.98 8.40
N TYR A 149 -0.71 -5.81 7.94
CA TYR A 149 -1.26 -6.90 8.74
C TYR A 149 -0.19 -7.95 9.08
N ALA A 150 0.65 -8.32 8.11
CA ALA A 150 1.78 -9.21 8.32
C ALA A 150 2.84 -8.60 9.25
N GLU A 151 3.15 -7.31 9.06
CA GLU A 151 4.10 -6.55 9.89
C GLU A 151 3.64 -6.47 11.35
N ASN A 152 2.34 -6.25 11.60
CA ASN A 152 1.77 -6.25 12.94
C ASN A 152 1.91 -7.61 13.63
N PHE A 153 1.63 -8.72 12.92
CA PHE A 153 1.83 -10.07 13.48
C PHE A 153 3.30 -10.36 13.75
N GLU A 154 4.18 -9.91 12.87
CA GLU A 154 5.63 -10.05 13.09
C GLU A 154 6.08 -9.28 14.33
N ALA A 155 5.63 -8.03 14.51
CA ALA A 155 5.97 -7.19 15.65
C ALA A 155 5.58 -7.82 17.00
N ILE A 156 4.45 -8.52 17.05
CA ILE A 156 4.00 -9.27 18.26
C ILE A 156 4.49 -10.73 18.27
N LYS A 157 5.48 -11.06 17.43
CA LYS A 157 6.13 -12.38 17.33
C LYS A 157 5.17 -13.55 16.97
N LYS A 158 4.01 -13.25 16.41
CA LYS A 158 3.12 -14.26 15.83
C LYS A 158 3.62 -14.66 14.43
N TYR A 159 4.78 -15.31 14.42
CA TYR A 159 5.54 -15.61 13.20
C TYR A 159 4.84 -16.57 12.24
N SER A 160 3.99 -17.46 12.74
CA SER A 160 3.21 -18.38 11.89
C SER A 160 2.22 -17.60 11.03
N GLU A 161 1.46 -16.72 11.65
CA GLU A 161 0.46 -15.86 11.04
C GLU A 161 1.12 -14.88 10.05
N ALA A 162 2.20 -14.22 10.48
CA ALA A 162 2.97 -13.32 9.62
C ALA A 162 3.45 -14.03 8.35
N LYS A 163 4.09 -15.20 8.48
CA LYS A 163 4.58 -15.97 7.32
C LYS A 163 3.45 -16.41 6.39
N LYS A 164 2.28 -16.77 6.92
CA LYS A 164 1.11 -17.15 6.11
C LYS A 164 0.65 -15.97 5.24
N ILE A 165 0.60 -14.76 5.81
CA ILE A 165 0.20 -13.55 5.08
C ILE A 165 1.29 -13.14 4.08
N TYR A 166 2.57 -13.14 4.46
CA TYR A 166 3.66 -12.86 3.51
C TYR A 166 3.63 -13.81 2.30
N LYS A 167 3.34 -15.09 2.49
CA LYS A 167 3.16 -16.04 1.37
C LYS A 167 1.98 -15.66 0.46
N LYS A 168 0.93 -15.05 1.00
CA LYS A 168 -0.22 -14.57 0.21
C LYS A 168 0.17 -13.37 -0.64
N ILE A 169 0.82 -12.36 -0.04
CA ILE A 169 1.15 -11.12 -0.75
C ILE A 169 2.28 -11.25 -1.76
N LYS A 170 3.08 -12.30 -1.72
CA LYS A 170 4.04 -12.64 -2.79
C LYS A 170 3.39 -12.67 -4.18
N LYS A 171 2.10 -13.03 -4.25
CA LYS A 171 1.35 -13.16 -5.51
C LYS A 171 0.96 -11.82 -6.14
N ILE A 172 1.17 -10.68 -5.44
CA ILE A 172 0.89 -9.35 -5.97
C ILE A 172 1.84 -9.02 -7.14
N GLY A 173 3.10 -9.44 -7.03
CA GLY A 173 4.12 -9.24 -8.06
C GLY A 173 5.54 -9.29 -7.51
N SER A 174 6.53 -9.10 -8.38
CA SER A 174 7.95 -9.32 -8.07
C SER A 174 8.48 -8.49 -6.90
N ASN A 175 8.04 -7.24 -6.77
CA ASN A 175 8.45 -6.37 -5.65
C ASN A 175 7.90 -6.88 -4.32
N TYR A 176 6.65 -7.32 -4.28
CA TYR A 176 6.04 -7.92 -3.10
C TYR A 176 6.62 -9.31 -2.81
N ASP A 177 6.94 -10.09 -3.84
CA ASP A 177 7.62 -11.38 -3.68
C ASP A 177 8.98 -11.20 -3.01
N TRP A 178 9.80 -10.28 -3.49
CA TRP A 178 11.10 -9.96 -2.87
C TRP A 178 10.94 -9.44 -1.43
N HIS A 179 10.04 -8.48 -1.21
CA HIS A 179 9.74 -7.97 0.13
C HIS A 179 9.37 -9.09 1.10
N SER A 180 8.39 -9.92 0.72
CA SER A 180 7.91 -11.02 1.54
C SER A 180 8.99 -12.07 1.80
N SER A 181 9.81 -12.36 0.78
CA SER A 181 10.90 -13.34 0.90
C SER A 181 11.95 -12.88 1.91
N LYS A 182 12.31 -11.59 1.90
CA LYS A 182 13.19 -11.00 2.92
C LYS A 182 12.58 -11.11 4.31
N ARG A 183 11.29 -10.78 4.48
CA ARG A 183 10.63 -10.83 5.79
C ARG A 183 10.51 -12.25 6.31
N ILE A 184 10.16 -13.23 5.47
CA ILE A 184 10.13 -14.65 5.87
C ILE A 184 11.51 -15.14 6.29
N SER A 185 12.56 -14.79 5.55
CA SER A 185 13.93 -15.12 5.93
C SER A 185 14.34 -14.48 7.25
N PHE A 186 13.97 -13.22 7.48
CA PHE A 186 14.22 -12.55 8.76
C PHE A 186 13.52 -13.27 9.92
N ILE A 187 12.25 -13.65 9.76
CA ILE A 187 11.50 -14.41 10.77
C ILE A 187 12.18 -15.75 11.08
N LEU A 188 12.66 -16.47 10.05
CA LEU A 188 13.40 -17.73 10.26
C LEU A 188 14.65 -17.49 11.09
N LYS A 189 15.40 -16.42 10.81
CA LYS A 189 16.58 -16.01 11.59
C LYS A 189 16.20 -15.72 13.05
N GLU A 190 15.14 -14.97 13.31
CA GLU A 190 14.65 -14.66 14.65
C GLU A 190 14.19 -15.92 15.42
N GLN A 191 13.75 -16.94 14.72
CA GLN A 191 13.43 -18.26 15.28
C GLN A 191 14.68 -19.15 15.52
N GLY A 192 15.90 -18.63 15.32
CA GLY A 192 17.16 -19.38 15.47
C GLY A 192 17.51 -20.26 14.26
N LYS A 193 16.72 -20.25 13.20
CA LYS A 193 16.84 -21.11 12.02
C LYS A 193 17.70 -20.47 10.92
N LYS A 194 18.94 -20.10 11.27
CA LYS A 194 19.85 -19.35 10.36
C LYS A 194 20.08 -20.04 9.02
N ASN A 195 20.33 -21.34 9.03
CA ASN A 195 20.59 -22.10 7.79
C ASN A 195 19.34 -22.15 6.91
N GLU A 196 18.16 -22.40 7.48
CA GLU A 196 16.90 -22.36 6.75
C GLU A 196 16.65 -20.97 6.13
N ALA A 197 16.98 -19.88 6.83
CA ALA A 197 16.86 -18.52 6.33
C ALA A 197 17.74 -18.27 5.10
N ILE A 198 18.98 -18.71 5.13
CA ILE A 198 19.94 -18.61 4.02
C ILE A 198 19.46 -19.44 2.82
N ASP A 199 19.08 -20.68 3.05
CA ASP A 199 18.61 -21.58 1.99
C ASP A 199 17.32 -21.10 1.36
N TYR A 200 16.43 -20.47 2.14
CA TYR A 200 15.22 -19.86 1.64
C TYR A 200 15.52 -18.73 0.62
N LEU A 201 16.48 -17.84 0.93
CA LEU A 201 16.89 -16.77 0.02
C LEU A 201 17.69 -17.31 -1.18
N LYS A 202 18.55 -18.29 -1.00
CA LYS A 202 19.26 -18.94 -2.12
C LYS A 202 18.27 -19.51 -3.15
N LYS A 203 17.26 -20.26 -2.69
CA LYS A 203 16.20 -20.79 -3.54
C LYS A 203 15.44 -19.69 -4.26
N TYR A 204 15.14 -18.58 -3.58
CA TYR A 204 14.50 -17.42 -4.20
C TYR A 204 15.33 -16.86 -5.36
N PHE A 205 16.63 -16.64 -5.16
CA PHE A 205 17.51 -16.12 -6.21
C PHE A 205 17.71 -17.08 -7.40
N LEU A 206 17.74 -18.38 -7.14
CA LEU A 206 17.84 -19.38 -8.22
C LEU A 206 16.58 -19.37 -9.11
N ASN A 207 15.40 -19.19 -8.51
CA ASN A 207 14.13 -19.16 -9.25
C ASN A 207 13.93 -17.87 -10.09
N ILE A 208 14.63 -16.77 -9.77
CA ILE A 208 14.58 -15.53 -10.58
C ILE A 208 15.48 -15.62 -11.82
N LYS A 209 16.54 -16.44 -11.78
CA LYS A 209 17.49 -16.57 -12.88
C LYS A 209 17.02 -17.50 -14.00
N ASN A 210 15.98 -18.29 -13.76
CA ASN A 210 15.32 -19.17 -14.73
C ASN A 210 14.01 -18.54 -15.21
#